data_0b2b431f8aefe5c627db331f454fdcce
#
_entry.id   0b2b431f8aefe5c627db331f454fdcce
#
_cell.length_a   1.000
_cell.length_b   1.000
_cell.length_c   1.000
_cell.angle_alpha   90.00
_cell.angle_beta   90.00
_cell.angle_gamma   90.00
#
_symmetry.space_group_name_H-M   'P 1'
#
loop_
_entity.id
_entity.type
_entity.pdbx_description
1 polymer ?
#
loop_
_entity_poly.entity_id
_entity_poly.type
_entity_poly.pdbx_seq_one_letter_code
_entity_poly.pdbx_strand_id
1 'polypeptide(L)' 'MKKRELYRIIRDGKVVFDDLSQMEYFDIMEDLAIEFYQTGSPTNEQLKTEIYLENNG' A
#
# COMPACT_ATOMS: atom_id res chain seq x y z
N MET A 1 -19.78 -15.59 5.45
CA MET A 1 -19.51 -14.30 4.82
C MET A 1 -18.06 -14.23 4.40
N LYS A 2 -17.83 -13.63 3.26
CA LYS A 2 -16.47 -13.53 2.75
C LYS A 2 -15.77 -12.32 3.37
N LYS A 3 -14.57 -12.54 3.85
CA LYS A 3 -13.70 -11.47 4.31
C LYS A 3 -12.77 -11.09 3.19
N ARG A 4 -12.56 -9.80 3.01
CA ARG A 4 -11.63 -9.30 2.01
C ARG A 4 -10.33 -8.93 2.67
N GLU A 5 -9.24 -9.19 1.97
CA GLU A 5 -7.96 -8.67 2.38
C GLU A 5 -7.86 -7.21 1.95
N LEU A 6 -7.45 -6.39 2.87
CA LEU A 6 -7.21 -4.98 2.60
C LEU A 6 -5.74 -4.66 2.82
N TYR A 7 -5.28 -3.66 2.13
CA TYR A 7 -3.87 -3.29 2.14
C TYR A 7 -3.71 -1.87 2.66
N ARG A 8 -2.63 -1.68 3.40
CA ARG A 8 -2.26 -0.38 3.92
C ARG A 8 -0.82 -0.11 3.54
N ILE A 9 -0.54 1.08 3.06
CA ILE A 9 0.82 1.47 2.70
C ILE A 9 1.28 2.55 3.66
N ILE A 10 2.43 2.30 4.26
CA ILE A 10 3.06 3.21 5.20
C ILE A 10 4.34 3.72 4.55
N ARG A 11 4.52 5.03 4.55
CA ARG A 11 5.70 5.68 3.98
C ARG A 11 6.32 6.55 5.07
N ASP A 12 7.60 6.30 5.36
CA ASP A 12 8.34 7.04 6.39
C ASP A 12 7.62 7.04 7.73
N GLY A 13 7.03 5.89 8.08
CA GLY A 13 6.33 5.72 9.35
C GLY A 13 4.93 6.27 9.40
N LYS A 14 4.42 6.80 8.29
CA LYS A 14 3.08 7.36 8.23
C LYS A 14 2.20 6.59 7.27
N VAL A 15 0.97 6.33 7.66
CA VAL A 15 0.00 5.69 6.78
C VAL A 15 -0.39 6.70 5.70
N VAL A 16 -0.06 6.38 4.45
CA VAL A 16 -0.39 7.24 3.32
C VAL A 16 -1.56 6.71 2.51
N PHE A 17 -1.81 5.41 2.57
CA PHE A 17 -2.98 4.77 1.95
C PHE A 17 -3.50 3.71 2.87
N ASP A 18 -4.81 3.57 2.92
CA ASP A 18 -5.48 2.62 3.81
C ASP A 18 -6.69 2.02 3.11
N ASP A 19 -7.12 0.86 3.61
CA ASP A 19 -8.32 0.17 3.10
C ASP A 19 -8.30 -0.03 1.60
N LEU A 20 -7.13 -0.38 1.06
CA LEU A 20 -6.99 -0.60 -0.38
C LEU A 20 -7.37 -2.03 -0.73
N SER A 21 -8.09 -2.19 -1.85
CA SER A 21 -8.28 -3.50 -2.45
C SER A 21 -6.96 -3.96 -3.07
N GLN A 22 -6.88 -5.24 -3.43
CA GLN A 22 -5.68 -5.77 -4.05
C GLN A 22 -5.33 -5.03 -5.34
N MET A 23 -6.33 -4.74 -6.18
CA MET A 23 -6.09 -4.03 -7.42
C MET A 23 -5.60 -2.61 -7.16
N GLU A 24 -6.23 -1.92 -6.22
CA GLU A 24 -5.82 -0.57 -5.87
C GLU A 24 -4.39 -0.55 -5.34
N TYR A 25 -4.05 -1.55 -4.52
CA TYR A 25 -2.72 -1.67 -3.97
C TYR A 25 -1.68 -1.82 -5.08
N PHE A 26 -1.94 -2.70 -6.04
CA PHE A 26 -1.01 -2.91 -7.13
C PHE A 26 -0.84 -1.65 -7.98
N ASP A 27 -1.94 -0.94 -8.26
CA ASP A 27 -1.88 0.30 -9.02
C ASP A 27 -1.03 1.35 -8.32
N ILE A 28 -1.21 1.49 -7.01
CA ILE A 28 -0.45 2.46 -6.24
C ILE A 28 1.02 2.08 -6.16
N MET A 29 1.31 0.79 -5.96
CA MET A 29 2.70 0.33 -5.92
C MET A 29 3.41 0.57 -7.26
N GLU A 30 2.68 0.45 -8.37
CA GLU A 30 3.24 0.77 -9.67
C GLU A 30 3.58 2.25 -9.78
N ASP A 31 2.67 3.11 -9.32
CA ASP A 31 2.92 4.56 -9.31
C ASP A 31 4.12 4.91 -8.44
N LEU A 32 4.24 4.27 -7.28
CA LEU A 32 5.37 4.52 -6.38
C LEU A 32 6.68 4.04 -6.99
N ALA A 33 6.65 2.94 -7.75
CA ALA A 33 7.84 2.47 -8.45
C ALA A 33 8.27 3.47 -9.52
N ILE A 34 7.32 4.04 -10.24
CA ILE A 34 7.62 5.07 -11.25
C ILE A 34 8.22 6.30 -10.57
N GLU A 35 7.64 6.71 -9.46
CA GLU A 35 8.19 7.84 -8.69
C GLU A 35 9.63 7.57 -8.29
N PHE A 36 9.91 6.35 -7.81
CA PHE A 36 11.27 5.97 -7.44
C PHE A 36 12.24 6.10 -8.61
N TYR A 37 11.84 5.62 -9.79
CA TYR A 37 12.69 5.72 -10.97
C TYR A 37 12.97 7.16 -11.34
N GLN A 38 12.01 8.06 -11.13
CA GLN A 38 12.15 9.45 -11.52
C GLN A 38 12.91 10.28 -10.48
N THR A 39 12.72 9.99 -9.21
CA THR A 39 13.23 10.85 -8.14
C THR A 39 14.16 10.14 -7.16
N GLY A 40 14.24 8.83 -7.21
CA GLY A 40 14.99 8.03 -6.25
C GLY A 40 14.25 7.77 -4.95
N SER A 41 12.99 8.17 -4.84
CA SER A 41 12.16 8.01 -3.64
C SER A 41 10.74 7.66 -4.06
N PRO A 42 10.02 6.85 -3.29
CA PRO A 42 10.42 6.21 -2.04
C PRO A 42 11.24 4.95 -2.29
N THR A 43 12.18 4.68 -1.40
CA THR A 43 12.95 3.43 -1.44
C THR A 43 12.15 2.32 -0.76
N ASN A 44 12.60 1.07 -0.95
CA ASN A 44 11.94 -0.06 -0.28
C ASN A 44 11.97 0.08 1.25
N GLU A 45 13.02 0.71 1.77
CA GLU A 45 13.13 0.92 3.22
C GLU A 45 12.14 1.94 3.74
N GLN A 46 11.71 2.86 2.90
CA GLN A 46 10.76 3.90 3.27
C GLN A 46 9.31 3.39 3.23
N LEU A 47 9.07 2.28 2.54
CA LEU A 47 7.74 1.75 2.36
C LEU A 47 7.52 0.50 3.20
N LYS A 48 6.34 0.40 3.77
CA LYS A 48 5.92 -0.79 4.48
C LYS A 48 4.49 -1.09 4.08
N THR A 49 4.20 -2.37 3.84
CA THR A 49 2.85 -2.81 3.51
C THR A 49 2.29 -3.63 4.66
N GLU A 50 1.08 -3.34 5.05
CA GLU A 50 0.34 -4.17 6.00
C GLU A 50 -0.88 -4.74 5.30
N ILE A 51 -1.16 -6.00 5.55
CA ILE A 51 -2.30 -6.70 5.00
C ILE A 51 -3.18 -7.13 6.17
N TYR A 52 -4.46 -6.84 6.09
CA TYR A 52 -5.38 -7.19 7.15
C TYR A 52 -6.72 -7.58 6.55
N LEU A 53 -7.53 -8.25 7.33
CA LEU A 53 -8.85 -8.67 6.89
C LEU A 53 -9.88 -7.62 7.25
N GLU A 54 -10.75 -7.33 6.29
CA GLU A 54 -11.89 -6.46 6.54
C GLU A 54 -12.84 -7.18 7.48
N ASN A 55 -13.17 -6.50 8.56
CA ASN A 55 -14.09 -7.07 9.54
C ASN A 55 -15.48 -6.48 9.32
N ASN A 56 -16.31 -7.24 8.64
CA ASN A 56 -17.69 -6.87 8.39
C ASN A 56 -18.60 -7.44 9.45
N GLY A 57 -18.22 -7.22 10.66
CA GLY A 57 -18.88 -7.78 11.84
C GLY A 57 -20.38 -7.78 11.84
#